data_9e21183d502bcbc2d33320a4073197dd
#
_entry.id   9e21183d502bcbc2d33320a4073197dd
#
_cell.length_a   1.000
_cell.length_b   1.000
_cell.length_c   1.000
_cell.angle_alpha   90.00
_cell.angle_beta   90.00
_cell.angle_gamma   90.00
#
_symmetry.space_group_name_H-M   'P 1'
#
loop_
_entity.id
_entity.type
_entity.pdbx_description
1 polymer ?
#
loop_
_entity_poly.entity_id
_entity_poly.type
_entity_poly.pdbx_seq_one_letter_code
_entity_poly.pdbx_strand_id
1 'polypeptide(L)'
;MGSTRASARALGLLVALVAAWGGIVAYAGPSFHFYMGNTAAWTWTEGRATLHFAPAIAGILGGLLLLIGRTRPMQQLGSLLGITAGIWFVIGPSLEPLWTSSSGGSMGMGHMGASTGMGAHMQSKTIQALEAIGYHYGTGVVLATLAALALGLLAAASAAVAVGEPGLPRRERHRFRPRLRTQH
;
A
#
# COMPACT_ATOMS: atom_id res chain seq x y z
N MET A 1 -16.22 -0.61 19.65
CA MET A 1 -16.12 -0.03 18.27
C MET A 1 -14.99 1.00 18.11
N GLY A 2 -14.44 1.60 19.16
CA GLY A 2 -13.34 2.57 19.06
C GLY A 2 -11.99 1.97 18.63
N SER A 3 -11.63 0.82 19.15
CA SER A 3 -10.33 0.17 18.90
C SER A 3 -10.09 -0.22 17.45
N THR A 4 -11.09 -0.79 16.77
CA THR A 4 -10.97 -1.22 15.37
C THR A 4 -10.72 -0.03 14.41
N ARG A 5 -11.37 1.10 14.69
CA ARG A 5 -11.14 2.33 13.89
C ARG A 5 -9.76 2.92 14.14
N ALA A 6 -9.27 2.88 15.38
CA ALA A 6 -7.93 3.34 15.69
C ALA A 6 -6.87 2.47 15.00
N SER A 7 -7.04 1.13 15.03
CA SER A 7 -6.15 0.20 14.33
C SER A 7 -6.14 0.40 12.82
N ALA A 8 -7.31 0.59 12.19
CA ALA A 8 -7.39 0.85 10.75
C ALA A 8 -6.70 2.17 10.37
N ARG A 9 -6.81 3.21 11.21
CA ARG A 9 -6.11 4.48 10.99
C ARG A 9 -4.60 4.35 11.14
N ALA A 10 -4.13 3.61 12.16
CA ALA A 10 -2.71 3.35 12.35
C ALA A 10 -2.13 2.58 11.15
N LEU A 11 -2.83 1.56 10.65
CA LEU A 11 -2.45 0.85 9.43
C LEU A 11 -2.46 1.78 8.22
N GLY A 12 -3.43 2.68 8.10
CA GLY A 12 -3.48 3.66 7.02
C GLY A 12 -2.27 4.59 7.01
N LEU A 13 -1.82 5.03 8.19
CA LEU A 13 -0.58 5.82 8.30
C LEU A 13 0.65 5.01 7.86
N LEU A 14 0.77 3.76 8.31
CA LEU A 14 1.88 2.89 7.92
C LEU A 14 1.88 2.62 6.42
N VAL A 15 0.71 2.34 5.82
CA VAL A 15 0.55 2.18 4.36
C VAL A 15 1.04 3.42 3.63
N ALA A 16 0.64 4.63 4.05
CA ALA A 16 1.07 5.87 3.42
C ALA A 16 2.58 6.09 3.53
N LEU A 17 3.18 5.81 4.70
CA LEU A 17 4.62 5.96 4.93
C LEU A 17 5.45 4.98 4.09
N VAL A 18 5.04 3.70 4.04
CA VAL A 18 5.72 2.68 3.23
C VAL A 18 5.60 3.00 1.74
N ALA A 19 4.43 3.46 1.29
CA ALA A 19 4.25 3.88 -0.10
C ALA A 19 5.10 5.11 -0.44
N ALA A 20 5.19 6.09 0.44
CA ALA A 20 6.06 7.25 0.27
C ALA A 20 7.53 6.85 0.18
N TRP A 21 7.98 5.92 1.04
CA TRP A 21 9.32 5.34 0.94
C TRP A 21 9.57 4.72 -0.42
N GLY A 22 8.69 3.83 -0.90
CA GLY A 22 8.82 3.17 -2.19
C GLY A 22 8.90 4.14 -3.38
N GLY A 23 8.20 5.29 -3.28
CA GLY A 23 8.29 6.35 -4.27
C GLY A 23 9.60 7.14 -4.22
N ILE A 24 10.04 7.52 -3.02
CA ILE A 24 11.20 8.41 -2.82
C ILE A 24 12.52 7.66 -2.99
N VAL A 25 12.60 6.39 -2.58
CA VAL A 25 13.86 5.63 -2.56
C VAL A 25 14.49 5.55 -3.95
N ALA A 26 13.70 5.46 -5.03
CA ALA A 26 14.21 5.42 -6.40
C ALA A 26 14.88 6.72 -6.85
N TYR A 27 14.52 7.85 -6.25
CA TYR A 27 15.08 9.16 -6.57
C TYR A 27 16.20 9.57 -5.63
N ALA A 28 16.01 9.38 -4.34
CA ALA A 28 16.95 9.79 -3.30
C ALA A 28 18.03 8.74 -3.01
N GLY A 29 17.73 7.45 -3.22
CA GLY A 29 18.63 6.34 -2.93
C GLY A 29 20.04 6.49 -3.49
N PRO A 30 20.21 6.89 -4.76
CA PRO A 30 21.53 7.09 -5.32
C PRO A 30 22.41 8.10 -4.56
N SER A 31 21.81 9.05 -3.84
CA SER A 31 22.54 10.00 -2.97
C SER A 31 23.18 9.34 -1.76
N PHE A 32 22.72 8.15 -1.38
CA PHE A 32 23.24 7.37 -0.23
C PHE A 32 23.98 6.10 -0.67
N HIS A 33 24.33 6.00 -1.96
CA HIS A 33 24.90 4.77 -2.54
C HIS A 33 23.99 3.54 -2.43
N PHE A 34 22.69 3.79 -2.32
CA PHE A 34 21.64 2.77 -2.29
C PHE A 34 20.82 2.90 -3.57
N TYR A 35 21.19 2.16 -4.62
CA TYR A 35 20.56 2.29 -5.94
C TYR A 35 20.67 0.99 -6.76
N MET A 36 19.63 0.74 -7.54
CA MET A 36 19.67 -0.30 -8.58
C MET A 36 19.97 0.38 -9.91
N GLY A 37 21.02 -0.07 -10.59
CA GLY A 37 21.42 0.47 -11.88
C GLY A 37 22.35 1.69 -11.80
N ASN A 38 22.59 2.34 -12.94
CA ASN A 38 23.58 3.42 -13.09
C ASN A 38 22.91 4.79 -13.33
N THR A 39 21.75 5.03 -12.76
CA THR A 39 21.02 6.29 -12.95
C THR A 39 21.32 7.26 -11.81
N ALA A 40 21.62 8.52 -12.16
CA ALA A 40 21.89 9.57 -11.19
C ALA A 40 20.68 9.84 -10.28
N ALA A 41 20.95 10.37 -9.07
CA ALA A 41 19.90 10.82 -8.16
C ALA A 41 19.01 11.87 -8.84
N TRP A 42 17.74 11.89 -8.46
CA TRP A 42 16.73 12.87 -8.90
C TRP A 42 16.50 12.93 -10.43
N THR A 43 16.99 11.94 -11.19
CA THR A 43 16.73 11.85 -12.63
C THR A 43 15.33 11.28 -12.86
N TRP A 44 14.54 11.98 -13.66
CA TRP A 44 13.23 11.49 -14.10
C TRP A 44 13.41 10.52 -15.27
N THR A 45 12.88 9.33 -15.14
CA THR A 45 12.80 8.32 -16.21
C THR A 45 11.43 7.70 -16.24
N GLU A 46 10.98 7.20 -17.39
CA GLU A 46 9.69 6.54 -17.55
C GLU A 46 9.58 5.32 -16.63
N GLY A 47 10.61 4.49 -16.52
CA GLY A 47 10.63 3.36 -15.60
C GLY A 47 10.46 3.79 -14.15
N ARG A 48 11.15 4.84 -13.68
CA ARG A 48 10.95 5.36 -12.32
C ARG A 48 9.55 5.92 -12.10
N ALA A 49 8.98 6.57 -13.11
CA ALA A 49 7.63 7.09 -13.02
C ALA A 49 6.59 5.98 -12.90
N THR A 50 6.68 4.94 -13.71
CA THR A 50 5.71 3.84 -13.76
C THR A 50 5.89 2.82 -12.65
N LEU A 51 7.14 2.48 -12.29
CA LEU A 51 7.43 1.42 -11.32
C LEU A 51 7.46 1.92 -9.86
N HIS A 52 7.74 3.21 -9.63
CA HIS A 52 7.87 3.75 -8.28
C HIS A 52 6.86 4.85 -7.99
N PHE A 53 6.79 5.88 -8.84
CA PHE A 53 5.98 7.05 -8.54
C PHE A 53 4.49 6.77 -8.63
N ALA A 54 4.01 6.11 -9.67
CA ALA A 54 2.59 5.78 -9.85
C ALA A 54 2.05 4.88 -8.73
N PRO A 55 2.68 3.73 -8.38
CA PRO A 55 2.20 2.92 -7.27
C PRO A 55 2.37 3.60 -5.91
N ALA A 56 3.38 4.46 -5.72
CA ALA A 56 3.51 5.24 -4.49
C ALA A 56 2.33 6.19 -4.30
N ILE A 57 1.92 6.92 -5.33
CA ILE A 57 0.74 7.79 -5.27
C ILE A 57 -0.51 6.96 -4.92
N ALA A 58 -0.74 5.84 -5.59
CA ALA A 58 -1.87 4.97 -5.31
C ALA A 58 -1.84 4.47 -3.85
N GLY A 59 -0.69 4.03 -3.35
CA GLY A 59 -0.50 3.60 -1.97
C GLY A 59 -0.70 4.72 -0.95
N ILE A 60 -0.18 5.93 -1.20
CA ILE A 60 -0.39 7.10 -0.34
C ILE A 60 -1.88 7.46 -0.29
N LEU A 61 -2.55 7.53 -1.42
CA LEU A 61 -3.99 7.79 -1.46
C LEU A 61 -4.78 6.71 -0.73
N GLY A 62 -4.40 5.44 -0.91
CA GLY A 62 -4.98 4.32 -0.18
C GLY A 62 -4.81 4.46 1.33
N GLY A 63 -3.59 4.77 1.80
CA GLY A 63 -3.29 5.02 3.20
C GLY A 63 -4.06 6.22 3.78
N LEU A 64 -4.17 7.31 3.02
CA LEU A 64 -4.96 8.47 3.42
C LEU A 64 -6.45 8.14 3.52
N LEU A 65 -7.02 7.40 2.56
CA LEU A 65 -8.41 6.95 2.63
C LEU A 65 -8.67 6.07 3.86
N LEU A 66 -7.71 5.23 4.26
CA LEU A 66 -7.78 4.47 5.51
C LEU A 66 -7.72 5.36 6.74
N LEU A 67 -6.83 6.36 6.73
CA LEU A 67 -6.56 7.25 7.86
C LEU A 67 -7.74 8.20 8.13
N ILE A 68 -8.22 8.90 7.09
CA ILE A 68 -9.24 9.95 7.20
C ILE A 68 -10.65 9.48 6.82
N GLY A 69 -10.77 8.31 6.21
CA GLY A 69 -12.05 7.75 5.75
C GLY A 69 -13.06 7.64 6.89
N ARG A 70 -14.22 8.28 6.71
CA ARG A 70 -15.30 8.29 7.69
C ARG A 70 -16.28 7.14 7.51
N THR A 71 -16.35 6.61 6.29
CA THR A 71 -17.24 5.52 5.92
C THR A 71 -16.45 4.23 5.67
N ARG A 72 -17.06 3.08 5.93
CA ARG A 72 -16.44 1.78 5.68
C ARG A 72 -16.06 1.56 4.21
N PRO A 73 -16.92 1.86 3.23
CA PRO A 73 -16.55 1.65 1.83
C PRO A 73 -15.34 2.50 1.42
N MET A 74 -15.20 3.71 1.96
CA MET A 74 -14.04 4.56 1.69
C MET A 74 -12.75 3.95 2.23
N GLN A 75 -12.79 3.36 3.43
CA GLN A 75 -11.63 2.67 4.02
C GLN A 75 -11.32 1.36 3.27
N GLN A 76 -12.34 0.61 2.83
CA GLN A 76 -12.14 -0.59 2.00
C GLN A 76 -11.49 -0.24 0.66
N LEU A 77 -11.95 0.82 0.00
CA LEU A 77 -11.33 1.32 -1.22
C LEU A 77 -9.85 1.70 -0.97
N GLY A 78 -9.56 2.35 0.15
CA GLY A 78 -8.20 2.67 0.55
C GLY A 78 -7.33 1.42 0.72
N SER A 79 -7.87 0.36 1.35
CA SER A 79 -7.17 -0.93 1.48
C SER A 79 -6.89 -1.56 0.11
N LEU A 80 -7.88 -1.57 -0.79
CA LEU A 80 -7.71 -2.13 -2.13
C LEU A 80 -6.64 -1.38 -2.93
N LEU A 81 -6.63 -0.05 -2.88
CA LEU A 81 -5.58 0.76 -3.51
C LEU A 81 -4.19 0.43 -2.95
N GLY A 82 -4.07 0.27 -1.61
CA GLY A 82 -2.82 -0.13 -0.98
C GLY A 82 -2.36 -1.52 -1.41
N ILE A 83 -3.26 -2.50 -1.50
CA ILE A 83 -2.95 -3.86 -1.99
C ILE A 83 -2.48 -3.79 -3.43
N THR A 84 -3.21 -3.11 -4.31
CA THR A 84 -2.87 -2.99 -5.74
C THR A 84 -1.51 -2.30 -5.91
N ALA A 85 -1.24 -1.23 -5.18
CA ALA A 85 0.06 -0.56 -5.18
C ALA A 85 1.19 -1.49 -4.73
N GLY A 86 0.98 -2.26 -3.66
CA GLY A 86 1.95 -3.22 -3.17
C GLY A 86 2.23 -4.35 -4.17
N ILE A 87 1.19 -4.90 -4.80
CA ILE A 87 1.33 -5.89 -5.87
C ILE A 87 2.13 -5.29 -7.04
N TRP A 88 1.84 -4.06 -7.43
CA TRP A 88 2.56 -3.40 -8.53
C TRP A 88 4.05 -3.24 -8.24
N PHE A 89 4.45 -2.87 -7.03
CA PHE A 89 5.86 -2.83 -6.64
C PHE A 89 6.55 -4.20 -6.81
N VAL A 90 5.84 -5.31 -6.58
CA VAL A 90 6.41 -6.66 -6.71
C VAL A 90 6.49 -7.11 -8.16
N ILE A 91 5.41 -6.96 -8.94
CA ILE A 91 5.31 -7.52 -10.30
C ILE A 91 5.73 -6.53 -11.39
N GLY A 92 5.63 -5.22 -11.13
CA GLY A 92 5.91 -4.17 -12.10
C GLY A 92 7.26 -4.29 -12.80
N PRO A 93 8.37 -4.51 -12.08
CA PRO A 93 9.68 -4.70 -12.70
C PRO A 93 9.75 -5.89 -13.67
N SER A 94 8.97 -6.95 -13.41
CA SER A 94 8.89 -8.11 -14.30
C SER A 94 8.06 -7.84 -15.56
N LEU A 95 7.17 -6.85 -15.51
CA LEU A 95 6.31 -6.46 -16.63
C LEU A 95 6.91 -5.32 -17.47
N GLU A 96 7.89 -4.60 -16.93
CA GLU A 96 8.54 -3.44 -17.61
C GLU A 96 8.95 -3.73 -19.08
N PRO A 97 9.51 -4.90 -19.42
CA PRO A 97 9.89 -5.21 -20.80
C PRO A 97 8.74 -5.20 -21.80
N LEU A 98 7.47 -5.27 -21.34
CA LEU A 98 6.31 -5.29 -22.21
C LEU A 98 5.99 -3.93 -22.83
N TRP A 99 6.45 -2.82 -22.23
CA TRP A 99 6.17 -1.46 -22.73
C TRP A 99 7.42 -0.61 -22.96
N THR A 100 8.57 -1.02 -22.44
CA THR A 100 9.83 -0.39 -22.80
C THR A 100 10.33 -1.00 -24.09
N SER A 101 10.15 -0.28 -25.21
CA SER A 101 10.80 -0.63 -26.46
C SER A 101 12.32 -0.63 -26.23
N SER A 102 12.98 -1.69 -26.66
CA SER A 102 14.38 -2.04 -26.44
C SER A 102 15.40 -1.03 -27.01
N SER A 103 15.36 0.19 -26.56
CA SER A 103 16.42 1.18 -26.77
C SER A 103 17.21 1.37 -25.47
N GLY A 104 18.07 0.38 -25.18
CA GLY A 104 19.20 0.51 -24.27
C GLY A 104 18.89 0.46 -22.79
N GLY A 105 18.89 -0.73 -22.22
CA GLY A 105 18.95 -0.92 -20.77
C GLY A 105 18.17 -2.10 -20.25
N SER A 106 18.55 -3.31 -20.67
CA SER A 106 18.08 -4.57 -20.12
C SER A 106 18.35 -4.60 -18.61
N MET A 107 17.33 -4.37 -17.79
CA MET A 107 17.31 -4.89 -16.41
C MET A 107 16.87 -6.35 -16.44
N GLY A 108 17.63 -7.19 -17.18
CA GLY A 108 17.43 -8.63 -17.14
C GLY A 108 17.93 -9.19 -15.83
N MET A 109 17.06 -9.80 -15.05
CA MET A 109 17.45 -10.87 -14.14
C MET A 109 18.13 -11.96 -14.97
N GLY A 110 19.46 -12.05 -14.88
CA GLY A 110 20.23 -13.15 -15.43
C GLY A 110 20.90 -12.89 -16.77
N HIS A 111 21.86 -11.99 -16.82
CA HIS A 111 22.98 -12.11 -17.73
C HIS A 111 24.29 -11.98 -16.95
N MET A 112 24.84 -13.14 -16.60
CA MET A 112 26.30 -13.30 -16.48
C MET A 112 26.89 -13.09 -17.88
N GLY A 113 27.04 -11.85 -18.29
CA GLY A 113 27.74 -11.42 -19.49
C GLY A 113 28.85 -10.49 -19.04
N ALA A 114 30.08 -10.98 -19.07
CA ALA A 114 31.29 -10.22 -18.83
C ALA A 114 31.34 -9.03 -19.79
N SER A 115 31.02 -7.82 -19.32
CA SER A 115 31.50 -6.59 -19.95
C SER A 115 32.74 -6.15 -19.18
N THR A 116 33.89 -6.37 -19.78
CA THR A 116 35.19 -5.82 -19.43
C THR A 116 35.16 -4.31 -19.52
N GLY A 117 34.65 -3.65 -18.48
CA GLY A 117 34.76 -2.23 -18.22
C GLY A 117 35.45 -2.04 -16.87
N MET A 118 36.73 -1.68 -16.89
CA MET A 118 37.51 -1.29 -15.69
C MET A 118 36.74 -0.16 -14.98
N GLY A 119 36.17 -0.46 -13.81
CA GLY A 119 35.48 0.52 -12.96
C GLY A 119 34.19 0.07 -12.33
N ALA A 120 33.67 -1.11 -12.66
CA ALA A 120 32.53 -1.67 -11.94
C ALA A 120 32.98 -2.05 -10.54
N HIS A 121 32.63 -1.23 -9.54
CA HIS A 121 32.63 -1.67 -8.15
C HIS A 121 31.87 -2.99 -8.11
N MET A 122 32.56 -4.06 -7.75
CA MET A 122 31.97 -5.38 -7.50
C MET A 122 31.07 -5.23 -6.28
N GLN A 123 29.87 -4.75 -6.50
CA GLN A 123 28.87 -4.66 -5.45
C GLN A 123 28.57 -6.09 -4.98
N SER A 124 28.74 -6.33 -3.70
CA SER A 124 28.47 -7.63 -3.11
C SER A 124 27.06 -8.09 -3.49
N LYS A 125 26.88 -9.36 -3.84
CA LYS A 125 25.57 -9.97 -4.12
C LYS A 125 24.56 -9.71 -2.99
N THR A 126 25.05 -9.59 -1.76
CA THR A 126 24.26 -9.25 -0.59
C THR A 126 23.69 -7.83 -0.68
N ILE A 127 24.51 -6.86 -1.11
CA ILE A 127 24.05 -5.46 -1.27
C ILE A 127 23.01 -5.38 -2.39
N GLN A 128 23.24 -6.05 -3.51
CA GLN A 128 22.26 -6.10 -4.62
C GLN A 128 20.93 -6.72 -4.18
N ALA A 129 20.97 -7.78 -3.38
CA ALA A 129 19.77 -8.41 -2.84
C ALA A 129 19.03 -7.47 -1.86
N LEU A 130 19.76 -6.77 -0.98
CA LEU A 130 19.17 -5.78 -0.05
C LEU A 130 18.54 -4.60 -0.78
N GLU A 131 19.19 -4.13 -1.86
CA GLU A 131 18.65 -3.08 -2.71
C GLU A 131 17.36 -3.54 -3.40
N ALA A 132 17.33 -4.72 -4.01
CA ALA A 132 16.15 -5.28 -4.63
C ALA A 132 14.97 -5.40 -3.66
N ILE A 133 15.25 -5.84 -2.42
CA ILE A 133 14.25 -5.92 -1.36
C ILE A 133 13.77 -4.52 -0.96
N GLY A 134 14.67 -3.57 -0.74
CA GLY A 134 14.32 -2.21 -0.31
C GLY A 134 13.58 -1.41 -1.38
N TYR A 135 13.92 -1.59 -2.65
CA TYR A 135 13.31 -0.86 -3.77
C TYR A 135 11.93 -1.40 -4.14
N HIS A 136 11.79 -2.72 -4.30
CA HIS A 136 10.61 -3.33 -4.90
C HIS A 136 9.94 -4.37 -4.01
N TYR A 137 10.59 -5.52 -3.83
CA TYR A 137 9.95 -6.70 -3.25
C TYR A 137 9.52 -6.48 -1.80
N GLY A 138 10.41 -6.00 -0.95
CA GLY A 138 10.11 -5.79 0.46
C GLY A 138 9.10 -4.68 0.66
N THR A 139 9.27 -3.55 -0.02
CA THR A 139 8.33 -2.44 0.01
C THR A 139 6.93 -2.88 -0.45
N GLY A 140 6.84 -3.61 -1.56
CA GLY A 140 5.58 -4.10 -2.10
C GLY A 140 4.89 -5.11 -1.19
N VAL A 141 5.62 -6.10 -0.68
CA VAL A 141 5.08 -7.11 0.24
C VAL A 141 4.58 -6.48 1.54
N VAL A 142 5.36 -5.60 2.15
CA VAL A 142 4.96 -4.92 3.39
C VAL A 142 3.71 -4.06 3.15
N LEU A 143 3.69 -3.30 2.05
CA LEU A 143 2.56 -2.45 1.68
C LEU A 143 1.27 -3.27 1.48
N ALA A 144 1.34 -4.34 0.68
CA ALA A 144 0.19 -5.21 0.42
C ALA A 144 -0.30 -5.90 1.71
N THR A 145 0.63 -6.36 2.57
CA THR A 145 0.28 -7.02 3.84
C THR A 145 -0.43 -6.07 4.79
N LEU A 146 0.09 -4.86 4.99
CA LEU A 146 -0.54 -3.86 5.86
C LEU A 146 -1.93 -3.48 5.37
N ALA A 147 -2.09 -3.28 4.07
CA ALA A 147 -3.37 -2.96 3.46
C ALA A 147 -4.37 -4.13 3.54
N ALA A 148 -3.91 -5.37 3.37
CA ALA A 148 -4.73 -6.57 3.52
C ALA A 148 -5.19 -6.78 4.97
N LEU A 149 -4.30 -6.54 5.95
CA LEU A 149 -4.66 -6.55 7.37
C LEU A 149 -5.75 -5.51 7.68
N ALA A 150 -5.63 -4.30 7.15
CA ALA A 150 -6.64 -3.26 7.32
C ALA A 150 -7.99 -3.70 6.73
N LEU A 151 -8.00 -4.29 5.54
CA LEU A 151 -9.19 -4.81 4.88
C LEU A 151 -9.84 -5.93 5.72
N GLY A 152 -9.04 -6.87 6.23
CA GLY A 152 -9.49 -7.96 7.09
C GLY A 152 -10.15 -7.47 8.38
N LEU A 153 -9.55 -6.49 9.05
CA LEU A 153 -10.12 -5.87 10.26
C LEU A 153 -11.47 -5.18 9.97
N LEU A 154 -11.59 -4.48 8.83
CA LEU A 154 -12.82 -3.83 8.42
C LEU A 154 -13.92 -4.85 8.08
N ALA A 155 -13.57 -5.94 7.41
CA ALA A 155 -14.49 -7.04 7.08
C ALA A 155 -14.98 -7.76 8.33
N ALA A 156 -14.09 -8.12 9.25
CA ALA A 156 -14.42 -8.76 10.53
C ALA A 156 -15.37 -7.89 11.38
N ALA A 157 -15.14 -6.58 11.43
CA ALA A 157 -16.01 -5.65 12.12
C ALA A 157 -17.40 -5.55 11.48
N SER A 158 -17.50 -5.76 10.16
CA SER A 158 -18.79 -5.78 9.46
C SER A 158 -19.57 -7.07 9.75
N ALA A 159 -18.89 -8.21 9.72
CA ALA A 159 -19.48 -9.52 10.04
C ALA A 159 -20.01 -9.57 11.50
N ALA A 160 -19.26 -9.04 12.46
CA ALA A 160 -19.67 -8.99 13.86
C ALA A 160 -20.97 -8.18 14.09
N VAL A 161 -21.17 -7.10 13.30
CA VAL A 161 -22.42 -6.33 13.34
C VAL A 161 -23.59 -7.13 12.76
N ALA A 162 -23.37 -7.84 11.67
CA ALA A 162 -24.40 -8.65 11.02
C ALA A 162 -24.86 -9.83 11.89
N VAL A 163 -23.95 -10.47 12.63
CA VAL A 163 -24.25 -11.60 13.51
C VAL A 163 -24.87 -11.13 14.85
N GLY A 164 -24.56 -9.91 15.29
CA GLY A 164 -25.05 -9.35 16.57
C GLY A 164 -26.48 -8.81 16.53
N GLU A 165 -27.20 -8.90 15.42
CA GLU A 165 -28.65 -8.70 15.33
C GLU A 165 -29.41 -10.03 15.16
N PRO A 166 -29.47 -10.92 16.17
CA PRO A 166 -30.58 -11.86 16.23
C PRO A 166 -31.80 -10.97 16.52
N GLY A 167 -32.78 -11.00 15.61
CA GLY A 167 -33.99 -10.20 15.66
C GLY A 167 -34.65 -10.18 17.01
N LEU A 168 -34.24 -9.31 17.88
CA LEU A 168 -35.04 -8.94 19.05
C LEU A 168 -36.30 -8.30 18.49
N PRO A 169 -37.49 -8.93 18.77
CA PRO A 169 -38.73 -8.33 18.37
C PRO A 169 -38.73 -6.90 18.94
N ARG A 170 -38.90 -5.95 18.04
CA ARG A 170 -39.02 -4.54 18.34
C ARG A 170 -40.10 -4.42 19.40
N ARG A 171 -39.70 -4.42 20.71
CA ARG A 171 -40.61 -4.18 21.81
C ARG A 171 -41.36 -2.92 21.46
N GLU A 172 -42.61 -3.09 21.01
CA GLU A 172 -43.55 -2.00 20.90
C GLU A 172 -43.50 -1.23 22.23
N ARG A 173 -42.86 -0.08 22.18
CA ARG A 173 -43.00 0.89 23.26
C ARG A 173 -44.45 1.34 23.21
N HIS A 174 -45.31 0.54 23.80
CA HIS A 174 -46.62 1.00 24.17
C HIS A 174 -46.42 2.27 25.00
N ARG A 175 -46.66 3.38 24.35
CA ARG A 175 -46.77 4.68 24.99
C ARG A 175 -47.89 4.54 26.01
N PHE A 176 -47.54 4.28 27.26
CA PHE A 176 -48.42 4.53 28.38
C PHE A 176 -48.64 6.05 28.40
N ARG A 177 -49.72 6.51 27.77
CA ARG A 177 -50.24 7.85 27.97
C ARG A 177 -51.01 7.79 29.28
N PRO A 178 -50.56 8.46 30.35
CA PRO A 178 -51.43 8.66 31.53
C PRO A 178 -52.63 9.53 31.11
N ARG A 179 -53.81 8.94 31.17
CA ARG A 179 -55.06 9.69 31.09
C ARG A 179 -55.14 10.57 32.33
N LEU A 180 -54.87 11.82 32.18
CA LEU A 180 -55.26 12.84 33.17
C LEU A 180 -56.78 12.83 33.27
N ARG A 181 -57.28 12.30 34.34
CA ARG A 181 -58.70 12.30 34.74
C ARG A 181 -58.96 13.68 35.32
N THR A 182 -59.57 14.59 34.57
CA THR A 182 -60.15 15.82 35.07
C THR A 182 -61.39 15.41 35.91
N GLN A 183 -61.34 15.60 37.24
CA GLN A 183 -62.49 15.59 38.10
C GLN A 183 -63.06 17.01 38.14
N HIS A 184 -64.35 17.11 37.85
CA HIS A 184 -65.17 18.26 38.15
C HIS A 184 -65.75 18.15 39.56
#